data_ee23239d68b6c5f565d8d6923417156a
#
_entry.id   ee23239d68b6c5f565d8d6923417156a
#
_cell.length_a   1.000
_cell.length_b   1.000
_cell.length_c   1.000
_cell.angle_alpha   90.00
_cell.angle_beta   90.00
_cell.angle_gamma   90.00
#
_symmetry.space_group_name_H-M   'P 1'
#
loop_
_entity.id
_entity.type
_entity.pdbx_description
1 polymer ?
#
loop_
_entity_poly.entity_id
_entity_poly.type
_entity_poly.pdbx_seq_one_letter_code
_entity_poly.pdbx_strand_id
1 'polypeptide(L)'
;DQNYSHFRSTDIWLTASDAKVVENSGWMGRYLNYQFPDYPDAYPTADMPDPLAIQIGALVSPGFQGPSPGPGIPMAISVTSDKDFYDLVNGSHSSPGSNAIGKELAYVREVAGQAKVYNTAIKNAALKVTNQGTYPTNNTLADQLKIVAKLIKGELKTKIYMVSLGG
;
A
#
# COMPACT_ATOMS: atom_id res chain seq x y z
N ASP A 1 21.12 -10.72 10.72
CA ASP A 1 21.85 -9.47 11.02
C ASP A 1 22.94 -9.72 12.07
N GLN A 2 24.21 -9.50 11.69
CA GLN A 2 25.37 -9.74 12.55
C GLN A 2 25.49 -8.73 13.71
N ASN A 3 24.81 -7.59 13.61
CA ASN A 3 24.85 -6.50 14.58
C ASN A 3 23.63 -6.45 15.50
N TYR A 4 22.75 -7.44 15.41
CA TYR A 4 21.48 -7.51 16.17
C TYR A 4 20.64 -6.20 16.08
N SER A 5 20.74 -5.49 14.96
CA SER A 5 19.99 -4.27 14.71
C SER A 5 18.56 -4.60 14.30
N HIS A 6 17.58 -4.20 15.08
CA HIS A 6 16.17 -4.35 14.73
C HIS A 6 15.81 -3.66 13.42
N PHE A 7 16.39 -2.51 13.14
CA PHE A 7 16.17 -1.78 11.88
C PHE A 7 16.66 -2.61 10.69
N ARG A 8 17.89 -3.14 10.78
CA ARG A 8 18.45 -3.95 9.70
C ARG A 8 17.69 -5.26 9.50
N SER A 9 17.26 -5.90 10.58
CA SER A 9 16.43 -7.11 10.51
C SER A 9 15.10 -6.83 9.81
N THR A 10 14.48 -5.70 10.12
CA THR A 10 13.25 -5.24 9.45
C THR A 10 13.48 -4.99 7.95
N ASP A 11 14.58 -4.32 7.60
CA ASP A 11 14.92 -4.10 6.19
C ASP A 11 15.10 -5.41 5.43
N ILE A 12 15.86 -6.35 5.99
CA ILE A 12 16.07 -7.68 5.40
C ILE A 12 14.73 -8.39 5.19
N TRP A 13 13.85 -8.34 6.18
CA TRP A 13 12.52 -8.96 6.09
C TRP A 13 11.65 -8.32 5.00
N LEU A 14 11.63 -6.98 4.92
CA LEU A 14 10.82 -6.24 3.95
C LEU A 14 11.38 -6.34 2.53
N THR A 15 12.70 -6.43 2.39
CA THR A 15 13.34 -6.46 1.08
C THR A 15 13.73 -7.87 0.62
N ALA A 16 13.72 -8.86 1.52
CA ALA A 16 14.28 -10.18 1.29
C ALA A 16 15.74 -10.13 0.76
N SER A 17 16.51 -9.14 1.22
CA SER A 17 17.91 -8.98 0.85
C SER A 17 18.82 -9.89 1.68
N ASP A 18 20.01 -10.16 1.16
CA ASP A 18 21.07 -10.74 1.99
C ASP A 18 21.48 -9.76 3.11
N ALA A 19 22.01 -10.27 4.21
CA ALA A 19 22.38 -9.48 5.38
C ALA A 19 23.38 -8.34 5.08
N LYS A 20 24.22 -8.51 4.06
CA LYS A 20 25.25 -7.55 3.62
C LYS A 20 24.85 -6.69 2.43
N VAL A 21 23.69 -6.91 1.84
CA VAL A 21 23.23 -6.22 0.64
C VAL A 21 22.11 -5.25 1.02
N VAL A 22 22.21 -4.01 0.55
CA VAL A 22 21.14 -3.01 0.66
C VAL A 22 20.31 -3.07 -0.60
N GLU A 23 19.04 -3.42 -0.45
CA GLU A 23 18.03 -3.41 -1.52
C GLU A 23 17.11 -2.19 -1.35
N ASN A 24 16.82 -1.52 -2.46
CA ASN A 24 15.94 -0.34 -2.48
C ASN A 24 14.48 -0.68 -2.85
N SER A 25 14.19 -1.97 -3.06
CA SER A 25 12.86 -2.46 -3.39
C SER A 25 12.41 -3.55 -2.43
N GLY A 26 11.11 -3.59 -2.13
CA GLY A 26 10.51 -4.62 -1.31
C GLY A 26 10.25 -5.91 -2.10
N TRP A 27 10.26 -7.07 -1.43
CA TRP A 27 10.04 -8.34 -2.11
C TRP A 27 8.61 -8.47 -2.68
N MET A 28 7.60 -7.95 -1.99
CA MET A 28 6.23 -7.90 -2.49
C MET A 28 6.11 -6.94 -3.68
N GLY A 29 6.80 -5.80 -3.61
CA GLY A 29 6.85 -4.84 -4.70
C GLY A 29 7.49 -5.42 -5.96
N ARG A 30 8.61 -6.15 -5.84
CA ARG A 30 9.24 -6.85 -6.98
C ARG A 30 8.32 -7.93 -7.57
N TYR A 31 7.66 -8.72 -6.71
CA TYR A 31 6.69 -9.72 -7.17
C TYR A 31 5.55 -9.09 -7.97
N LEU A 32 4.95 -8.02 -7.44
CA LEU A 32 3.86 -7.33 -8.12
C LEU A 32 4.33 -6.68 -9.43
N ASN A 33 5.50 -6.05 -9.45
CA ASN A 33 6.06 -5.46 -10.66
C ASN A 33 6.34 -6.52 -11.75
N TYR A 34 6.77 -7.71 -11.36
CA TYR A 34 6.95 -8.82 -12.30
C TYR A 34 5.63 -9.31 -12.89
N GLN A 35 4.58 -9.43 -12.07
CA GLN A 35 3.26 -9.91 -12.50
C GLN A 35 2.46 -8.85 -13.26
N PHE A 36 2.67 -7.57 -12.96
CA PHE A 36 1.92 -6.44 -13.48
C PHE A 36 2.90 -5.36 -13.96
N PRO A 37 3.57 -5.61 -15.10
CA PRO A 37 4.47 -4.61 -15.68
C PRO A 37 3.70 -3.34 -16.03
N ASP A 38 4.42 -2.22 -16.08
CA ASP A 38 3.88 -0.89 -16.36
C ASP A 38 2.87 -0.35 -15.32
N TYR A 39 2.75 -1.02 -14.17
CA TYR A 39 2.04 -0.43 -13.03
C TYR A 39 2.92 0.67 -12.38
N PRO A 40 2.39 1.84 -12.03
CA PRO A 40 0.96 2.21 -12.03
C PRO A 40 0.48 2.86 -13.33
N ASP A 41 1.36 3.25 -14.25
CA ASP A 41 1.06 4.16 -15.37
C ASP A 41 0.01 3.62 -16.35
N ALA A 42 0.02 2.31 -16.58
CA ALA A 42 -0.95 1.64 -17.45
C ALA A 42 -2.22 1.18 -16.71
N TYR A 43 -2.38 1.51 -15.43
CA TYR A 43 -3.49 1.03 -14.59
C TYR A 43 -4.37 2.18 -14.09
N PRO A 44 -5.67 1.91 -13.83
CA PRO A 44 -6.39 0.64 -13.88
C PRO A 44 -6.68 0.16 -15.31
N THR A 45 -6.76 -1.18 -15.48
CA THR A 45 -7.19 -1.82 -16.72
C THR A 45 -8.56 -2.48 -16.55
N ALA A 46 -9.21 -2.91 -17.66
CA ALA A 46 -10.46 -3.66 -17.60
C ALA A 46 -10.33 -4.98 -16.83
N ASP A 47 -9.17 -5.66 -16.94
CA ASP A 47 -8.90 -6.91 -16.23
C ASP A 47 -8.49 -6.70 -14.78
N MET A 48 -7.83 -5.57 -14.49
CA MET A 48 -7.39 -5.18 -13.15
C MET A 48 -7.83 -3.73 -12.84
N PRO A 49 -9.13 -3.53 -12.55
CA PRO A 49 -9.68 -2.21 -12.26
C PRO A 49 -9.39 -1.73 -10.83
N ASP A 50 -8.88 -2.60 -9.97
CA ASP A 50 -8.70 -2.37 -8.55
C ASP A 50 -7.20 -2.28 -8.18
N PRO A 51 -6.84 -1.68 -7.02
CA PRO A 51 -5.45 -1.59 -6.61
C PRO A 51 -4.82 -2.99 -6.44
N LEU A 52 -3.58 -3.15 -6.86
CA LEU A 52 -2.87 -4.45 -6.77
C LEU A 52 -2.70 -4.90 -5.33
N ALA A 53 -2.36 -3.99 -4.44
CA ALA A 53 -2.24 -4.26 -3.02
C ALA A 53 -2.81 -3.11 -2.17
N ILE A 54 -3.34 -3.46 -1.01
CA ILE A 54 -3.87 -2.52 -0.03
C ILE A 54 -3.24 -2.82 1.32
N GLN A 55 -2.64 -1.81 1.93
CA GLN A 55 -2.24 -1.84 3.33
C GLN A 55 -3.26 -1.08 4.17
N ILE A 56 -3.74 -1.72 5.24
CA ILE A 56 -4.58 -1.03 6.21
C ILE A 56 -3.67 -0.34 7.21
N GLY A 57 -3.64 0.99 7.17
CA GLY A 57 -2.77 1.83 7.99
C GLY A 57 -2.43 3.15 7.31
N ALA A 58 -1.70 4.02 8.01
CA ALA A 58 -1.40 5.37 7.53
C ALA A 58 -0.31 5.40 6.43
N LEU A 59 0.57 4.41 6.38
CA LEU A 59 1.72 4.38 5.48
C LEU A 59 1.79 3.05 4.75
N VAL A 60 2.24 3.09 3.49
CA VAL A 60 2.55 1.89 2.73
C VAL A 60 3.92 1.38 3.17
N SER A 61 4.00 0.09 3.48
CA SER A 61 5.25 -0.58 3.84
C SER A 61 6.27 -0.53 2.70
N PRO A 62 7.56 -0.29 2.99
CA PRO A 62 8.63 -0.44 2.01
C PRO A 62 8.67 -1.82 1.32
N GLY A 63 8.08 -2.84 1.94
CA GLY A 63 7.90 -4.15 1.35
C GLY A 63 7.12 -4.16 0.03
N PHE A 64 6.28 -3.13 -0.21
CA PHE A 64 5.53 -2.94 -1.46
C PHE A 64 6.21 -2.01 -2.47
N GLN A 65 7.41 -1.55 -2.19
CA GLN A 65 8.14 -0.68 -3.10
C GLN A 65 8.69 -1.49 -4.28
N GLY A 66 8.23 -1.20 -5.48
CA GLY A 66 8.72 -1.81 -6.71
C GLY A 66 10.11 -1.27 -7.12
N PRO A 67 10.84 -1.98 -7.97
CA PRO A 67 12.16 -1.56 -8.45
C PRO A 67 12.06 -0.29 -9.29
N SER A 68 13.01 0.65 -9.09
CA SER A 68 13.13 1.87 -9.87
C SER A 68 14.57 2.38 -9.82
N PRO A 69 15.07 3.06 -10.87
CA PRO A 69 16.35 3.77 -10.83
C PRO A 69 16.35 4.98 -9.88
N GLY A 70 15.16 5.43 -9.47
CA GLY A 70 14.93 6.55 -8.57
C GLY A 70 14.21 6.15 -7.29
N PRO A 71 13.26 6.99 -6.81
CA PRO A 71 12.32 6.57 -5.77
C PRO A 71 11.59 5.32 -6.25
N GLY A 72 11.36 4.36 -5.35
CA GLY A 72 10.68 3.13 -5.71
C GLY A 72 9.28 3.38 -6.25
N ILE A 73 8.77 2.46 -7.05
CA ILE A 73 7.40 2.50 -7.57
C ILE A 73 6.45 2.00 -6.49
N PRO A 74 5.42 2.76 -6.07
CA PRO A 74 4.47 2.27 -5.09
C PRO A 74 3.54 1.24 -5.73
N MET A 75 3.65 -0.02 -5.30
CA MET A 75 2.83 -1.13 -5.79
C MET A 75 1.59 -1.38 -4.94
N ALA A 76 1.38 -0.58 -3.89
CA ALA A 76 0.25 -0.65 -2.98
C ALA A 76 -0.26 0.75 -2.64
N ILE A 77 -1.50 0.80 -2.19
CA ILE A 77 -2.09 2.00 -1.58
C ILE A 77 -2.34 1.76 -0.09
N SER A 78 -2.45 2.82 0.70
CA SER A 78 -2.85 2.74 2.12
C SER A 78 -4.30 3.17 2.30
N VAL A 79 -4.99 2.49 3.21
CA VAL A 79 -6.36 2.80 3.63
C VAL A 79 -6.39 2.83 5.15
N THR A 80 -6.69 3.99 5.75
CA THR A 80 -6.74 4.15 7.21
C THR A 80 -8.10 3.77 7.79
N SER A 81 -9.17 4.13 7.09
CA SER A 81 -10.53 3.72 7.39
C SER A 81 -11.35 3.74 6.11
N ASP A 82 -12.50 3.07 6.14
CA ASP A 82 -13.44 3.10 5.02
C ASP A 82 -14.17 4.45 4.85
N LYS A 83 -14.07 5.33 5.87
CA LYS A 83 -14.71 6.66 5.88
C LYS A 83 -13.74 7.79 5.56
N ASP A 84 -12.53 7.76 6.13
CA ASP A 84 -11.58 8.88 6.09
C ASP A 84 -10.77 8.91 4.79
N PHE A 85 -10.78 7.84 4.03
CA PHE A 85 -10.12 7.75 2.74
C PHE A 85 -10.59 8.82 1.73
N TYR A 86 -11.81 9.35 1.93
CA TYR A 86 -12.44 10.30 1.02
C TYR A 86 -12.00 11.74 1.18
N ASP A 87 -11.47 12.13 2.34
CA ASP A 87 -11.20 13.52 2.66
C ASP A 87 -9.76 13.98 2.36
N LEU A 88 -8.82 13.06 2.25
CA LEU A 88 -7.38 13.34 2.16
C LEU A 88 -6.87 13.75 0.77
N VAL A 89 -7.68 13.64 -0.29
CA VAL A 89 -7.18 13.64 -1.67
C VAL A 89 -7.43 14.94 -2.44
N ASN A 90 -8.00 15.96 -1.84
CA ASN A 90 -8.39 17.20 -2.56
C ASN A 90 -7.39 18.36 -2.49
N GLY A 91 -6.16 18.15 -2.02
CA GLY A 91 -5.13 19.19 -1.96
C GLY A 91 -4.42 19.41 -3.30
N SER A 92 -4.32 20.66 -3.75
CA SER A 92 -3.39 21.04 -4.83
C SER A 92 -1.99 21.29 -4.23
N HIS A 93 -0.95 20.74 -4.84
CA HIS A 93 0.41 20.84 -4.33
C HIS A 93 1.38 21.40 -5.37
N SER A 94 2.34 22.20 -4.93
CA SER A 94 3.47 22.66 -5.74
C SER A 94 4.39 21.49 -6.14
N SER A 95 5.08 21.62 -7.28
CA SER A 95 6.03 20.59 -7.73
C SER A 95 7.11 20.31 -6.68
N PRO A 96 7.43 19.04 -6.41
CA PRO A 96 8.50 18.69 -5.49
C PRO A 96 9.87 19.08 -6.07
N GLY A 97 10.80 19.48 -5.19
CA GLY A 97 12.17 19.79 -5.59
C GLY A 97 12.95 18.53 -6.03
N SER A 98 14.12 18.73 -6.65
CA SER A 98 14.98 17.63 -7.11
C SER A 98 15.94 17.08 -6.05
N ASN A 99 15.97 17.65 -4.85
CA ASN A 99 16.77 17.18 -3.73
C ASN A 99 16.17 15.91 -3.08
N ALA A 100 16.87 15.30 -2.12
CA ALA A 100 16.41 14.07 -1.46
C ALA A 100 15.01 14.22 -0.86
N ILE A 101 14.73 15.31 -0.17
CA ILE A 101 13.41 15.61 0.42
C ILE A 101 12.34 15.73 -0.67
N GLY A 102 12.67 16.36 -1.80
CA GLY A 102 11.77 16.50 -2.94
C GLY A 102 11.43 15.14 -3.59
N LYS A 103 12.39 14.21 -3.63
CA LYS A 103 12.15 12.84 -4.14
C LYS A 103 11.22 12.05 -3.23
N GLU A 104 11.43 12.11 -1.91
CA GLU A 104 10.52 11.49 -0.93
C GLU A 104 9.11 12.08 -1.02
N LEU A 105 9.01 13.40 -1.16
CA LEU A 105 7.73 14.09 -1.33
C LEU A 105 7.05 13.70 -2.65
N ALA A 106 7.81 13.50 -3.73
CA ALA A 106 7.27 13.00 -5.00
C ALA A 106 6.67 11.61 -4.83
N TYR A 107 7.38 10.70 -4.16
CA TYR A 107 6.90 9.35 -3.85
C TYR A 107 5.59 9.37 -3.04
N VAL A 108 5.53 10.14 -1.95
CA VAL A 108 4.32 10.28 -1.13
C VAL A 108 3.13 10.81 -1.94
N ARG A 109 3.38 11.77 -2.84
CA ARG A 109 2.34 12.33 -3.73
C ARG A 109 1.87 11.33 -4.77
N GLU A 110 2.75 10.52 -5.29
CA GLU A 110 2.41 9.46 -6.24
C GLU A 110 1.52 8.41 -5.57
N VAL A 111 1.87 7.96 -4.37
CA VAL A 111 1.01 7.08 -3.54
C VAL A 111 -0.37 7.70 -3.32
N ALA A 112 -0.42 8.99 -2.95
CA ALA A 112 -1.68 9.69 -2.74
C ALA A 112 -2.49 9.83 -4.06
N GLY A 113 -1.80 10.07 -5.18
CA GLY A 113 -2.42 10.13 -6.50
C GLY A 113 -3.06 8.79 -6.91
N GLN A 114 -2.36 7.70 -6.68
CA GLN A 114 -2.89 6.34 -6.93
C GLN A 114 -4.09 6.03 -6.01
N ALA A 115 -3.99 6.38 -4.74
CA ALA A 115 -5.11 6.23 -3.81
C ALA A 115 -6.38 6.94 -4.33
N LYS A 116 -6.24 8.12 -4.96
CA LYS A 116 -7.35 8.84 -5.58
C LYS A 116 -7.98 8.08 -6.75
N VAL A 117 -7.17 7.49 -7.61
CA VAL A 117 -7.65 6.72 -8.77
C VAL A 117 -8.57 5.57 -8.32
N TYR A 118 -8.19 4.86 -7.25
CA TYR A 118 -8.91 3.69 -6.75
C TYR A 118 -10.00 4.01 -5.70
N ASN A 119 -10.14 5.26 -5.29
CA ASN A 119 -11.10 5.67 -4.26
C ASN A 119 -12.53 5.18 -4.57
N THR A 120 -13.00 5.41 -5.80
CA THR A 120 -14.35 5.01 -6.19
C THR A 120 -14.54 3.49 -6.15
N ALA A 121 -13.57 2.72 -6.61
CA ALA A 121 -13.61 1.26 -6.59
C ALA A 121 -13.70 0.73 -5.14
N ILE A 122 -12.85 1.24 -4.25
CA ILE A 122 -12.83 0.87 -2.83
C ILE A 122 -14.15 1.25 -2.15
N LYS A 123 -14.65 2.45 -2.40
CA LYS A 123 -15.94 2.91 -1.86
C LYS A 123 -17.09 2.02 -2.32
N ASN A 124 -17.17 1.74 -3.60
CA ASN A 124 -18.23 0.92 -4.16
C ASN A 124 -18.18 -0.51 -3.60
N ALA A 125 -16.99 -1.09 -3.46
CA ALA A 125 -16.83 -2.39 -2.83
C ALA A 125 -17.29 -2.36 -1.35
N ALA A 126 -16.88 -1.35 -0.60
CA ALA A 126 -17.28 -1.20 0.80
C ALA A 126 -18.79 -1.01 0.97
N LEU A 127 -19.46 -0.29 0.06
CA LEU A 127 -20.91 -0.05 0.09
C LEU A 127 -21.76 -1.29 -0.26
N LYS A 128 -21.21 -2.24 -1.02
CA LYS A 128 -21.90 -3.52 -1.30
C LYS A 128 -22.12 -4.36 -0.05
N VAL A 129 -21.34 -4.12 1.02
CA VAL A 129 -21.33 -4.97 2.21
C VAL A 129 -22.06 -4.27 3.34
N THR A 130 -23.32 -4.63 3.53
CA THR A 130 -24.21 -4.08 4.58
C THR A 130 -24.12 -4.84 5.89
N ASN A 131 -23.68 -6.09 5.87
CA ASN A 131 -23.64 -6.94 7.05
C ASN A 131 -22.31 -7.69 7.18
N GLN A 132 -21.71 -7.64 8.36
CA GLN A 132 -20.45 -8.32 8.69
C GLN A 132 -20.64 -9.13 9.98
N GLY A 133 -19.80 -10.16 10.14
CA GLY A 133 -19.71 -10.92 11.37
C GLY A 133 -19.28 -10.05 12.58
N THR A 134 -19.40 -10.59 13.76
CA THR A 134 -18.95 -9.94 14.99
C THR A 134 -17.43 -10.03 15.10
N TYR A 135 -16.80 -8.90 15.39
CA TYR A 135 -15.36 -8.78 15.64
C TYR A 135 -15.10 -8.37 17.08
N PRO A 136 -13.99 -8.77 17.71
CA PRO A 136 -13.59 -8.29 19.01
C PRO A 136 -13.53 -6.76 19.06
N THR A 137 -14.06 -6.17 20.13
CA THR A 137 -13.95 -4.72 20.38
C THR A 137 -12.59 -4.36 20.97
N ASN A 138 -12.14 -3.12 20.76
CA ASN A 138 -10.85 -2.62 21.23
C ASN A 138 -9.65 -3.47 20.76
N ASN A 139 -9.69 -3.96 19.54
CA ASN A 139 -8.66 -4.77 18.96
C ASN A 139 -8.31 -4.22 17.56
N THR A 140 -7.17 -3.54 17.46
CA THR A 140 -6.74 -2.87 16.23
C THR A 140 -6.54 -3.82 15.05
N LEU A 141 -6.07 -5.04 15.29
CA LEU A 141 -5.95 -6.06 14.26
C LEU A 141 -7.33 -6.52 13.76
N ALA A 142 -8.27 -6.73 14.67
CA ALA A 142 -9.65 -7.11 14.32
C ALA A 142 -10.31 -6.02 13.47
N ASP A 143 -10.11 -4.74 13.82
CA ASP A 143 -10.63 -3.60 13.05
C ASP A 143 -10.05 -3.58 11.63
N GLN A 144 -8.74 -3.78 11.48
CA GLN A 144 -8.08 -3.86 10.18
C GLN A 144 -8.59 -5.06 9.36
N LEU A 145 -8.68 -6.25 9.97
CA LEU A 145 -9.20 -7.44 9.30
C LEU A 145 -10.67 -7.30 8.89
N LYS A 146 -11.45 -6.56 9.65
CA LYS A 146 -12.83 -6.23 9.31
C LYS A 146 -12.91 -5.40 8.01
N ILE A 147 -12.00 -4.43 7.83
CA ILE A 147 -11.91 -3.67 6.59
C ILE A 147 -11.53 -4.59 5.43
N VAL A 148 -10.49 -5.43 5.59
CA VAL A 148 -10.08 -6.40 4.57
C VAL A 148 -11.22 -7.32 4.16
N ALA A 149 -11.91 -7.93 5.13
CA ALA A 149 -13.05 -8.80 4.88
C ALA A 149 -14.19 -8.09 4.11
N LYS A 150 -14.42 -6.81 4.41
CA LYS A 150 -15.41 -5.98 3.73
C LYS A 150 -15.03 -5.75 2.26
N LEU A 151 -13.76 -5.45 1.99
CA LEU A 151 -13.27 -5.20 0.63
C LEU A 151 -13.27 -6.49 -0.22
N ILE A 152 -12.87 -7.62 0.35
CA ILE A 152 -12.93 -8.93 -0.31
C ILE A 152 -14.39 -9.30 -0.62
N LYS A 153 -15.29 -9.18 0.36
CA LYS A 153 -16.72 -9.45 0.15
C LYS A 153 -17.36 -8.49 -0.85
N GLY A 154 -16.82 -7.27 -0.94
CA GLY A 154 -17.19 -6.27 -1.95
C GLY A 154 -16.64 -6.54 -3.33
N GLU A 155 -15.94 -7.67 -3.53
CA GLU A 155 -15.45 -8.18 -4.81
C GLU A 155 -14.29 -7.38 -5.42
N LEU A 156 -13.46 -6.71 -4.59
CA LEU A 156 -12.21 -6.15 -5.10
C LEU A 156 -11.27 -7.26 -5.59
N LYS A 157 -10.67 -7.04 -6.75
CA LYS A 157 -9.68 -7.93 -7.37
C LYS A 157 -8.26 -7.78 -6.80
N THR A 158 -8.10 -6.99 -5.74
CA THR A 158 -6.82 -6.77 -5.03
C THR A 158 -6.15 -8.09 -4.69
N LYS A 159 -4.84 -8.19 -4.95
CA LYS A 159 -4.08 -9.44 -4.81
C LYS A 159 -3.51 -9.64 -3.41
N ILE A 160 -3.11 -8.55 -2.76
CA ILE A 160 -2.47 -8.60 -1.43
C ILE A 160 -3.13 -7.58 -0.51
N TYR A 161 -3.48 -8.04 0.69
CA TYR A 161 -3.88 -7.17 1.79
C TYR A 161 -2.85 -7.30 2.91
N MET A 162 -2.39 -6.18 3.44
CA MET A 162 -1.48 -6.14 4.57
C MET A 162 -2.12 -5.42 5.76
N VAL A 163 -2.03 -6.04 6.91
CA VAL A 163 -2.43 -5.49 8.21
C VAL A 163 -1.26 -5.55 9.16
N SER A 164 -1.25 -4.70 10.19
CA SER A 164 -0.16 -4.63 11.16
C SER A 164 -0.67 -4.91 12.56
N LEU A 165 0.02 -5.78 13.26
CA LEU A 165 -0.15 -5.97 14.70
C LEU A 165 0.95 -5.18 15.39
N GLY A 166 0.57 -4.13 16.13
CA GLY A 166 1.47 -3.41 17.00
C GLY A 166 1.74 -4.19 18.29
N GLY A 167 2.97 -4.10 18.79
CA GLY A 167 3.39 -4.62 20.09
C GLY A 167 3.81 -3.50 21.01
#